data_4996d188ea7d706bc2f5fe8a2d896266
#
_entry.id   4996d188ea7d706bc2f5fe8a2d896266
#
_cell.length_a   1.000
_cell.length_b   1.000
_cell.length_c   1.000
_cell.angle_alpha   90.00
_cell.angle_beta   90.00
_cell.angle_gamma   90.00
#
_symmetry.space_group_name_H-M   'P 1'
#
loop_
_entity.id
_entity.type
_entity.pdbx_description
1 polymer ?
#
loop_
_entity_poly.entity_id
_entity_poly.type
_entity_poly.pdbx_seq_one_letter_code
_entity_poly.pdbx_strand_id
1 'polypeptide(L)'
;MELNIRLLLERSAKYFPGNEIVTRLPDGSLHRYTYRDLDARARRLASRLASLGIHPGDRVATFAWNTYRHFELYFALPCAGTVLHTVNLRLADEHVVYILNHSEDRAVFVDPDLLPTFERIAGELKTVKTFVVLADRVPPTTLPNVVAYEDLIRDGDPEFPFQELPERTPAGMCYTSATTGMPKGVIYTHRDIYLHTITECLGDVLDIRERDTLLPVVPMFHANAWGLPFAAACMGAKMVLPGERPHAPVILDLMQAERVTFAAAAVSIGIDMVAELKRQPRDLSSMRGLMLGGSATPAAVMEFFLKDYGFPVLTAWGSTEMTPLATCVHIGRELLQKPAIEHIPTRVRQGIPCPGTELKVLDEHGRPVPWDDQAIGEIYVRTPWSTTEYYRDERTRDGFVDGYWKSGDMSAVSPDGVLRLVDRAKDLIKSGGEWISSVDLENALVSHPQVREAAVVAAPDDKWLERPCAYVVTEPGATVGPAELRAWLEPKFAKWWLPDHYLIVDAIPKTGVGKINKRALREQVEQDLRQSA
;
A
#
# COMPACT_ATOMS: atom_id res chain seq x y z
N MET A 1 -5.16 -13.84 -28.19
CA MET A 1 -4.12 -12.98 -27.57
C MET A 1 -4.38 -13.00 -26.07
N GLU A 2 -3.42 -13.44 -25.32
CA GLU A 2 -3.49 -13.53 -23.85
C GLU A 2 -3.17 -12.17 -23.21
N LEU A 3 -3.86 -11.82 -22.12
CA LEU A 3 -3.58 -10.61 -21.33
C LEU A 3 -2.30 -10.83 -20.50
N ASN A 4 -1.18 -10.29 -20.98
CA ASN A 4 0.12 -10.66 -20.46
C ASN A 4 0.94 -9.42 -20.08
N ILE A 5 1.67 -9.47 -18.96
CA ILE A 5 2.53 -8.37 -18.48
C ILE A 5 3.57 -7.93 -19.52
N ARG A 6 4.10 -8.87 -20.33
CA ARG A 6 5.04 -8.52 -21.39
C ARG A 6 4.51 -7.43 -22.35
N LEU A 7 3.17 -7.41 -22.59
CA LEU A 7 2.56 -6.41 -23.45
C LEU A 7 2.71 -4.98 -22.92
N LEU A 8 2.75 -4.82 -21.59
CA LEU A 8 2.97 -3.53 -20.95
C LEU A 8 4.40 -3.03 -21.20
N LEU A 9 5.40 -3.89 -20.99
CA LEU A 9 6.80 -3.58 -21.19
C LEU A 9 7.12 -3.35 -22.67
N GLU A 10 6.71 -4.27 -23.54
CA GLU A 10 6.95 -4.16 -25.01
C GLU A 10 6.30 -2.91 -25.60
N ARG A 11 5.14 -2.50 -25.07
CA ARG A 11 4.49 -1.25 -25.46
C ARG A 11 5.35 -0.04 -25.10
N SER A 12 5.81 0.06 -23.87
CA SER A 12 6.64 1.20 -23.45
C SER A 12 7.98 1.25 -24.19
N ALA A 13 8.66 0.12 -24.33
CA ALA A 13 9.92 0.03 -25.06
C ALA A 13 9.77 0.39 -26.56
N LYS A 14 8.63 0.07 -27.16
CA LYS A 14 8.36 0.32 -28.58
C LYS A 14 7.92 1.76 -28.87
N TYR A 15 6.99 2.29 -28.08
CA TYR A 15 6.34 3.56 -28.40
C TYR A 15 6.88 4.75 -27.58
N PHE A 16 7.52 4.47 -26.43
CA PHE A 16 8.08 5.46 -25.51
C PHE A 16 9.53 5.13 -25.10
N PRO A 17 10.39 4.68 -26.06
CA PRO A 17 11.70 4.12 -25.74
C PRO A 17 12.63 5.10 -25.02
N GLY A 18 12.41 6.40 -25.16
CA GLY A 18 13.23 7.46 -24.58
C GLY A 18 12.69 8.04 -23.27
N ASN A 19 11.49 7.63 -22.83
CA ASN A 19 10.95 8.13 -21.57
C ASN A 19 11.74 7.56 -20.38
N GLU A 20 11.99 8.43 -19.38
CA GLU A 20 12.95 8.16 -18.32
C GLU A 20 12.36 7.35 -17.16
N ILE A 21 13.24 6.56 -16.57
CA ILE A 21 13.09 5.96 -15.25
C ILE A 21 14.25 6.48 -14.40
N VAL A 22 13.92 7.13 -13.30
CA VAL A 22 14.89 7.80 -12.42
C VAL A 22 14.86 7.10 -11.06
N THR A 23 16.02 6.77 -10.52
CA THR A 23 16.14 6.21 -9.16
C THR A 23 17.12 7.03 -8.35
N ARG A 24 16.72 7.42 -7.15
CA ARG A 24 17.65 7.98 -6.16
C ARG A 24 18.49 6.87 -5.57
N LEU A 25 19.81 6.99 -5.70
CA LEU A 25 20.79 6.06 -5.13
C LEU A 25 21.09 6.38 -3.66
N PRO A 26 21.72 5.44 -2.90
CA PRO A 26 22.04 5.63 -1.49
C PRO A 26 22.92 6.86 -1.19
N ASP A 27 23.79 7.25 -2.11
CA ASP A 27 24.64 8.44 -2.00
C ASP A 27 23.92 9.76 -2.34
N GLY A 28 22.63 9.68 -2.69
CA GLY A 28 21.79 10.81 -3.07
C GLY A 28 21.87 11.18 -4.56
N SER A 29 22.77 10.60 -5.33
CA SER A 29 22.81 10.78 -6.79
C SER A 29 21.61 10.12 -7.49
N LEU A 30 21.37 10.49 -8.75
CA LEU A 30 20.25 9.96 -9.54
C LEU A 30 20.76 9.04 -10.64
N HIS A 31 20.36 7.79 -10.63
CA HIS A 31 20.48 6.89 -11.75
C HIS A 31 19.34 7.15 -12.73
N ARG A 32 19.68 7.34 -14.01
CA ARG A 32 18.72 7.61 -15.10
C ARG A 32 18.92 6.61 -16.21
N TYR A 33 17.85 5.99 -16.64
CA TYR A 33 17.80 5.13 -17.82
C TYR A 33 16.40 5.19 -18.43
N THR A 34 16.17 4.47 -19.52
CA THR A 34 14.95 4.61 -20.33
C THR A 34 14.16 3.30 -20.37
N TYR A 35 12.93 3.34 -20.91
CA TYR A 35 12.15 2.11 -21.15
C TYR A 35 12.82 1.15 -22.13
N ARG A 36 13.64 1.65 -23.08
CA ARG A 36 14.48 0.80 -23.92
C ARG A 36 15.50 0.04 -23.10
N ASP A 37 16.14 0.73 -22.17
CA ASP A 37 17.14 0.12 -21.29
C ASP A 37 16.48 -0.88 -20.34
N LEU A 38 15.30 -0.55 -19.79
CA LEU A 38 14.51 -1.45 -18.96
C LEU A 38 14.19 -2.75 -19.68
N ASP A 39 13.68 -2.70 -20.93
CA ASP A 39 13.37 -3.89 -21.71
C ASP A 39 14.60 -4.75 -21.96
N ALA A 40 15.69 -4.14 -22.41
CA ALA A 40 16.95 -4.85 -22.68
C ALA A 40 17.51 -5.51 -21.41
N ARG A 41 17.48 -4.82 -20.26
CA ARG A 41 18.01 -5.35 -18.99
C ARG A 41 17.09 -6.43 -18.40
N ALA A 42 15.77 -6.28 -18.53
CA ALA A 42 14.80 -7.31 -18.13
C ALA A 42 14.99 -8.59 -18.95
N ARG A 43 15.21 -8.48 -20.28
CA ARG A 43 15.50 -9.64 -21.15
C ARG A 43 16.83 -10.29 -20.80
N ARG A 44 17.88 -9.50 -20.54
CA ARG A 44 19.16 -10.03 -20.05
C ARG A 44 18.98 -10.87 -18.79
N LEU A 45 18.27 -10.35 -17.80
CA LEU A 45 18.00 -11.09 -16.56
C LEU A 45 17.21 -12.38 -16.84
N ALA A 46 16.11 -12.28 -17.61
CA ALA A 46 15.28 -13.45 -17.93
C ALA A 46 16.10 -14.57 -18.60
N SER A 47 17.03 -14.23 -19.51
CA SER A 47 17.91 -15.19 -20.17
C SER A 47 18.87 -15.90 -19.21
N ARG A 48 19.13 -15.33 -18.02
CA ARG A 48 20.08 -15.86 -17.04
C ARG A 48 19.44 -16.68 -15.92
N LEU A 49 18.11 -16.62 -15.75
CA LEU A 49 17.43 -17.31 -14.63
C LEU A 49 17.72 -18.81 -14.59
N ALA A 50 17.73 -19.47 -15.72
CA ALA A 50 18.05 -20.91 -15.80
C ALA A 50 19.44 -21.24 -15.26
N SER A 51 20.44 -20.34 -15.40
CA SER A 51 21.79 -20.54 -14.84
C SER A 51 21.83 -20.49 -13.31
N LEU A 52 20.79 -19.94 -12.68
CA LEU A 52 20.58 -19.96 -11.22
C LEU A 52 19.69 -21.13 -10.78
N GLY A 53 19.31 -22.04 -11.69
CA GLY A 53 18.36 -23.12 -11.43
C GLY A 53 16.93 -22.66 -11.21
N ILE A 54 16.57 -21.50 -11.74
CA ILE A 54 15.21 -20.92 -11.69
C ILE A 54 14.50 -21.24 -13.01
N HIS A 55 13.32 -21.82 -12.92
CA HIS A 55 12.53 -22.29 -14.06
C HIS A 55 11.10 -21.71 -14.04
N PRO A 56 10.37 -21.74 -15.15
CA PRO A 56 8.96 -21.34 -15.18
C PRO A 56 8.15 -22.04 -14.10
N GLY A 57 7.30 -21.29 -13.39
CA GLY A 57 6.52 -21.75 -12.23
C GLY A 57 7.23 -21.61 -10.87
N ASP A 58 8.53 -21.38 -10.84
CA ASP A 58 9.23 -21.11 -9.58
C ASP A 58 8.87 -19.72 -9.01
N ARG A 59 8.86 -19.60 -7.68
CA ARG A 59 8.72 -18.32 -6.97
C ARG A 59 10.12 -17.78 -6.69
N VAL A 60 10.25 -16.48 -6.91
CA VAL A 60 11.51 -15.74 -6.74
C VAL A 60 11.25 -14.55 -5.86
N ALA A 61 11.83 -14.57 -4.66
CA ALA A 61 11.62 -13.50 -3.70
C ALA A 61 12.44 -12.25 -4.04
N THR A 62 11.84 -11.08 -3.79
CA THR A 62 12.55 -9.80 -3.76
C THR A 62 12.45 -9.19 -2.38
N PHE A 63 13.59 -8.83 -1.80
CA PHE A 63 13.70 -8.12 -0.52
C PHE A 63 14.42 -6.80 -0.79
N ALA A 64 13.67 -5.84 -1.35
CA ALA A 64 14.25 -4.68 -2.02
C ALA A 64 13.39 -3.42 -1.88
N TRP A 65 14.08 -2.28 -1.88
CA TRP A 65 13.48 -0.95 -1.93
C TRP A 65 12.92 -0.61 -3.31
N ASN A 66 12.32 0.57 -3.45
CA ASN A 66 11.84 1.08 -4.72
C ASN A 66 13.02 1.60 -5.56
N THR A 67 13.68 0.71 -6.28
CA THR A 67 14.85 1.00 -7.11
C THR A 67 14.65 0.52 -8.54
N TYR A 68 15.50 0.98 -9.47
CA TYR A 68 15.44 0.55 -10.89
C TYR A 68 15.69 -0.96 -11.05
N ARG A 69 16.59 -1.56 -10.25
CA ARG A 69 16.83 -3.00 -10.29
C ARG A 69 15.61 -3.80 -9.84
N HIS A 70 14.93 -3.33 -8.78
CA HIS A 70 13.68 -3.95 -8.37
C HIS A 70 12.60 -3.78 -9.44
N PHE A 71 12.55 -2.62 -10.12
CA PHE A 71 11.61 -2.38 -11.21
C PHE A 71 11.87 -3.30 -12.42
N GLU A 72 13.12 -3.63 -12.73
CA GLU A 72 13.47 -4.63 -13.75
C GLU A 72 12.93 -6.02 -13.42
N LEU A 73 12.96 -6.42 -12.14
CA LEU A 73 12.43 -7.71 -11.66
C LEU A 73 10.91 -7.82 -11.86
N TYR A 74 10.19 -6.70 -11.82
CA TYR A 74 8.73 -6.64 -12.04
C TYR A 74 8.31 -7.13 -13.44
N PHE A 75 9.23 -7.08 -14.39
CA PHE A 75 8.99 -7.54 -15.76
C PHE A 75 9.79 -8.80 -16.07
N ALA A 76 11.07 -8.85 -15.72
CA ALA A 76 11.92 -9.98 -16.06
C ALA A 76 11.39 -11.31 -15.51
N LEU A 77 10.98 -11.34 -14.24
CA LEU A 77 10.52 -12.57 -13.58
C LEU A 77 9.20 -13.07 -14.18
N PRO A 78 8.10 -12.30 -14.17
CA PRO A 78 6.84 -12.80 -14.71
C PRO A 78 6.89 -13.06 -16.22
N CYS A 79 7.62 -12.25 -17.00
CA CYS A 79 7.76 -12.48 -18.45
C CYS A 79 8.60 -13.72 -18.80
N ALA A 80 9.41 -14.21 -17.86
CA ALA A 80 10.11 -15.50 -17.97
C ALA A 80 9.25 -16.68 -17.47
N GLY A 81 8.01 -16.45 -17.05
CA GLY A 81 7.10 -17.47 -16.53
C GLY A 81 7.33 -17.82 -15.06
N THR A 82 8.13 -17.05 -14.33
CA THR A 82 8.32 -17.22 -12.87
C THR A 82 7.40 -16.28 -12.09
N VAL A 83 7.25 -16.50 -10.80
CA VAL A 83 6.39 -15.70 -9.93
C VAL A 83 7.26 -14.70 -9.15
N LEU A 84 7.04 -13.43 -9.36
CA LEU A 84 7.64 -12.35 -8.56
C LEU A 84 7.02 -12.36 -7.16
N HIS A 85 7.78 -12.76 -6.14
CA HIS A 85 7.33 -12.71 -4.75
C HIS A 85 7.95 -11.52 -4.03
N THR A 86 7.16 -10.47 -3.81
CA THR A 86 7.64 -9.28 -3.12
C THR A 86 7.48 -9.43 -1.61
N VAL A 87 8.60 -9.36 -0.87
CA VAL A 87 8.65 -9.61 0.58
C VAL A 87 8.73 -8.31 1.34
N ASN A 88 7.88 -8.14 2.35
CA ASN A 88 7.86 -6.95 3.18
C ASN A 88 9.12 -6.86 4.05
N LEU A 89 9.92 -5.80 3.85
CA LEU A 89 11.20 -5.53 4.51
C LEU A 89 11.11 -5.28 6.02
N ARG A 90 9.90 -5.08 6.53
CA ARG A 90 9.66 -4.69 7.93
C ARG A 90 9.06 -5.83 8.76
N LEU A 91 9.02 -7.03 8.20
CA LEU A 91 8.60 -8.23 8.94
C LEU A 91 9.72 -8.67 9.90
N ALA A 92 9.31 -9.28 11.01
CA ALA A 92 10.25 -9.98 11.89
C ALA A 92 10.87 -11.19 11.15
N ASP A 93 12.09 -11.55 11.53
CA ASP A 93 12.86 -12.63 10.90
C ASP A 93 12.06 -13.94 10.81
N GLU A 94 11.31 -14.31 11.86
CA GLU A 94 10.44 -15.49 11.88
C GLU A 94 9.35 -15.49 10.81
N HIS A 95 8.77 -14.31 10.53
CA HIS A 95 7.77 -14.17 9.46
C HIS A 95 8.42 -14.24 8.07
N VAL A 96 9.64 -13.69 7.91
CA VAL A 96 10.38 -13.79 6.65
C VAL A 96 10.71 -15.26 6.37
N VAL A 97 11.22 -15.99 7.37
CA VAL A 97 11.49 -17.45 7.27
C VAL A 97 10.23 -18.22 6.90
N TYR A 98 9.12 -17.92 7.58
CA TYR A 98 7.84 -18.58 7.30
C TYR A 98 7.40 -18.38 5.85
N ILE A 99 7.32 -17.12 5.37
CA ILE A 99 6.79 -16.84 4.03
C ILE A 99 7.68 -17.42 2.94
N LEU A 100 9.02 -17.32 3.05
CA LEU A 100 9.94 -17.88 2.07
C LEU A 100 9.88 -19.41 1.99
N ASN A 101 9.71 -20.07 3.13
CA ASN A 101 9.56 -21.52 3.17
C ASN A 101 8.17 -21.97 2.69
N HIS A 102 7.12 -21.22 3.03
CA HIS A 102 5.74 -21.52 2.62
C HIS A 102 5.52 -21.32 1.12
N SER A 103 6.08 -20.26 0.55
CA SER A 103 6.07 -20.01 -0.90
C SER A 103 7.03 -20.91 -1.68
N GLU A 104 7.99 -21.55 -0.99
CA GLU A 104 9.04 -22.38 -1.60
C GLU A 104 9.89 -21.58 -2.59
N ASP A 105 10.31 -20.36 -2.21
CA ASP A 105 11.16 -19.51 -3.05
C ASP A 105 12.49 -20.19 -3.40
N ARG A 106 12.94 -20.05 -4.64
CA ARG A 106 14.20 -20.65 -5.15
C ARG A 106 15.39 -19.74 -4.97
N ALA A 107 15.18 -18.44 -5.08
CA ALA A 107 16.21 -17.43 -4.92
C ALA A 107 15.64 -16.19 -4.23
N VAL A 108 16.51 -15.37 -3.67
CA VAL A 108 16.19 -14.06 -3.11
C VAL A 108 17.04 -13.00 -3.81
N PHE A 109 16.39 -12.00 -4.39
CA PHE A 109 17.02 -10.77 -4.85
C PHE A 109 16.94 -9.75 -3.71
N VAL A 110 18.08 -9.26 -3.24
CA VAL A 110 18.17 -8.49 -1.99
C VAL A 110 19.00 -7.22 -2.16
N ASP A 111 18.52 -6.09 -1.63
CA ASP A 111 19.34 -4.88 -1.57
C ASP A 111 20.51 -5.03 -0.58
N PRO A 112 21.66 -4.39 -0.84
CA PRO A 112 22.88 -4.57 -0.07
C PRO A 112 22.74 -4.30 1.43
N ASP A 113 22.01 -3.26 1.81
CA ASP A 113 21.79 -2.85 3.20
C ASP A 113 20.86 -3.80 3.98
N LEU A 114 20.17 -4.71 3.26
CA LEU A 114 19.24 -5.70 3.82
C LEU A 114 19.87 -7.10 3.97
N LEU A 115 21.09 -7.32 3.47
CA LEU A 115 21.82 -8.59 3.61
C LEU A 115 21.92 -9.13 5.04
N PRO A 116 22.15 -8.28 6.08
CA PRO A 116 22.23 -8.76 7.45
C PRO A 116 21.01 -9.54 7.94
N THR A 117 19.84 -9.30 7.39
CA THR A 117 18.65 -10.11 7.69
C THR A 117 18.85 -11.55 7.24
N PHE A 118 19.32 -11.76 6.00
CA PHE A 118 19.54 -13.11 5.46
C PHE A 118 20.74 -13.81 6.09
N GLU A 119 21.77 -13.09 6.52
CA GLU A 119 22.89 -13.65 7.27
C GLU A 119 22.42 -14.29 8.59
N ARG A 120 21.40 -13.73 9.22
CA ARG A 120 20.81 -14.30 10.44
C ARG A 120 19.94 -15.54 10.18
N ILE A 121 19.16 -15.53 9.08
CA ILE A 121 18.10 -16.52 8.85
C ILE A 121 18.42 -17.57 7.79
N ALA A 122 19.53 -17.45 7.06
CA ALA A 122 19.85 -18.33 5.92
C ALA A 122 19.81 -19.82 6.28
N GLY A 123 20.24 -20.18 7.50
CA GLY A 123 20.22 -21.56 7.99
C GLY A 123 18.83 -22.17 8.16
N GLU A 124 17.77 -21.34 8.20
CA GLU A 124 16.38 -21.77 8.36
C GLU A 124 15.63 -21.86 7.04
N LEU A 125 16.22 -21.36 5.93
CA LEU A 125 15.62 -21.36 4.61
C LEU A 125 15.79 -22.72 3.92
N LYS A 126 14.67 -23.38 3.59
CA LYS A 126 14.68 -24.77 3.09
C LYS A 126 14.88 -24.86 1.58
N THR A 127 14.36 -23.89 0.82
CA THR A 127 14.25 -23.95 -0.65
C THR A 127 15.11 -22.92 -1.37
N VAL A 128 15.45 -21.82 -0.71
CA VAL A 128 16.34 -20.78 -1.26
C VAL A 128 17.73 -21.36 -1.48
N LYS A 129 18.22 -21.26 -2.71
CA LYS A 129 19.54 -21.81 -3.13
C LYS A 129 20.55 -20.72 -3.45
N THR A 130 20.09 -19.53 -3.83
CA THR A 130 20.91 -18.45 -4.35
C THR A 130 20.42 -17.11 -3.82
N PHE A 131 21.37 -16.24 -3.49
CA PHE A 131 21.12 -14.84 -3.18
C PHE A 131 21.70 -13.97 -4.29
N VAL A 132 20.90 -13.08 -4.85
CA VAL A 132 21.33 -12.09 -5.86
C VAL A 132 21.30 -10.72 -5.21
N VAL A 133 22.45 -10.11 -5.03
CA VAL A 133 22.56 -8.77 -4.44
C VAL A 133 22.31 -7.73 -5.53
N LEU A 134 21.37 -6.83 -5.31
CA LEU A 134 20.97 -5.76 -6.23
C LEU A 134 22.01 -4.64 -6.27
N ALA A 135 23.25 -4.99 -6.63
CA ALA A 135 24.42 -4.13 -6.64
C ALA A 135 25.35 -4.44 -7.82
N ASP A 136 26.31 -3.55 -8.04
CA ASP A 136 27.37 -3.74 -9.06
C ASP A 136 28.35 -4.84 -8.66
N ARG A 137 28.55 -5.03 -7.35
CA ARG A 137 29.46 -6.04 -6.77
C ARG A 137 28.87 -6.58 -5.49
N VAL A 138 29.21 -7.82 -5.16
CA VAL A 138 28.84 -8.42 -3.89
C VAL A 138 29.64 -7.73 -2.77
N PRO A 139 28.98 -7.11 -1.77
CA PRO A 139 29.67 -6.62 -0.58
C PRO A 139 30.14 -7.79 0.28
N PRO A 140 31.03 -7.54 1.27
CA PRO A 140 31.39 -8.58 2.23
C PRO A 140 30.14 -9.18 2.89
N THR A 141 30.03 -10.51 2.85
CA THR A 141 28.88 -11.24 3.41
C THR A 141 29.27 -12.67 3.80
N THR A 142 28.55 -13.24 4.77
CA THR A 142 28.69 -14.63 5.19
C THR A 142 27.77 -15.60 4.44
N LEU A 143 26.86 -15.06 3.61
CA LEU A 143 25.91 -15.88 2.86
C LEU A 143 26.60 -16.76 1.81
N PRO A 144 26.17 -18.01 1.64
CA PRO A 144 26.66 -18.86 0.55
C PRO A 144 25.98 -18.50 -0.79
N ASN A 145 26.63 -18.85 -1.90
CA ASN A 145 26.05 -18.74 -3.26
C ASN A 145 25.49 -17.35 -3.58
N VAL A 146 26.29 -16.33 -3.35
CA VAL A 146 25.92 -14.93 -3.60
C VAL A 146 26.46 -14.48 -4.95
N VAL A 147 25.61 -13.81 -5.74
CA VAL A 147 25.95 -13.24 -7.06
C VAL A 147 25.55 -11.76 -7.09
N ALA A 148 26.38 -10.91 -7.69
CA ALA A 148 25.98 -9.53 -7.95
C ALA A 148 25.02 -9.44 -9.14
N TYR A 149 24.02 -8.58 -9.04
CA TYR A 149 23.01 -8.38 -10.09
C TYR A 149 23.65 -7.99 -11.43
N GLU A 150 24.57 -7.02 -11.44
CA GLU A 150 25.20 -6.55 -12.67
C GLU A 150 26.11 -7.61 -13.30
N ASP A 151 26.77 -8.43 -12.49
CA ASP A 151 27.55 -9.58 -13.00
C ASP A 151 26.64 -10.64 -13.61
N LEU A 152 25.48 -10.91 -13.00
CA LEU A 152 24.52 -11.89 -13.51
C LEU A 152 23.99 -11.49 -14.89
N ILE A 153 23.60 -10.22 -15.09
CA ILE A 153 22.97 -9.78 -16.34
C ILE A 153 23.95 -9.38 -17.44
N ARG A 154 25.26 -9.22 -17.11
CA ARG A 154 26.28 -8.75 -18.05
C ARG A 154 26.30 -9.54 -19.37
N ASP A 155 26.31 -10.86 -19.25
CA ASP A 155 26.37 -11.78 -20.40
C ASP A 155 24.98 -12.28 -20.81
N GLY A 156 23.92 -11.65 -20.33
CA GLY A 156 22.55 -11.95 -20.72
C GLY A 156 22.20 -11.45 -22.12
N ASP A 157 21.28 -12.12 -22.76
CA ASP A 157 20.78 -11.77 -24.09
C ASP A 157 19.74 -10.63 -24.03
N PRO A 158 20.03 -9.44 -24.57
CA PRO A 158 19.08 -8.32 -24.58
C PRO A 158 17.89 -8.52 -25.52
N GLU A 159 17.96 -9.51 -26.41
CA GLU A 159 16.89 -9.87 -27.35
C GLU A 159 16.17 -11.17 -26.94
N PHE A 160 16.40 -11.65 -25.71
CA PHE A 160 15.77 -12.88 -25.20
C PHE A 160 14.25 -12.84 -25.41
N PRO A 161 13.66 -13.82 -26.11
CA PRO A 161 12.25 -13.76 -26.47
C PRO A 161 11.36 -14.07 -25.26
N PHE A 162 10.53 -13.12 -24.87
CA PHE A 162 9.43 -13.38 -23.95
C PHE A 162 8.32 -14.16 -24.65
N GLN A 163 7.94 -15.28 -24.09
CA GLN A 163 6.87 -16.13 -24.62
C GLN A 163 5.49 -15.59 -24.25
N GLU A 164 4.50 -15.86 -25.09
CA GLU A 164 3.10 -15.64 -24.73
C GLU A 164 2.66 -16.74 -23.78
N LEU A 165 2.50 -16.38 -22.50
CA LEU A 165 2.02 -17.28 -21.47
C LEU A 165 0.49 -17.25 -21.39
N PRO A 166 -0.19 -18.32 -20.97
CA PRO A 166 -1.62 -18.27 -20.63
C PRO A 166 -1.88 -17.14 -19.61
N GLU A 167 -2.89 -16.33 -19.83
CA GLU A 167 -3.15 -15.15 -19.00
C GLU A 167 -3.41 -15.46 -17.52
N ARG A 168 -3.80 -16.69 -17.20
CA ARG A 168 -4.00 -17.18 -15.84
C ARG A 168 -2.74 -17.77 -15.20
N THR A 169 -1.61 -17.74 -15.89
CA THR A 169 -0.32 -18.13 -15.31
C THR A 169 -0.01 -17.21 -14.12
N PRO A 170 0.38 -17.75 -12.95
CA PRO A 170 0.86 -16.96 -11.82
C PRO A 170 2.03 -16.06 -12.23
N ALA A 171 1.95 -14.80 -11.87
CA ALA A 171 2.93 -13.77 -12.25
C ALA A 171 3.50 -13.02 -11.05
N GLY A 172 2.70 -12.84 -10.01
CA GLY A 172 3.10 -12.17 -8.78
C GLY A 172 2.58 -12.86 -7.54
N MET A 173 3.20 -12.60 -6.41
CA MET A 173 2.79 -13.07 -5.09
C MET A 173 3.11 -12.02 -4.04
N CYS A 174 2.13 -11.75 -3.18
CA CYS A 174 2.32 -10.92 -1.99
C CYS A 174 1.73 -11.63 -0.77
N TYR A 175 2.34 -11.40 0.39
CA TYR A 175 1.74 -11.81 1.66
C TYR A 175 1.04 -10.66 2.35
N THR A 176 -0.13 -10.93 2.95
CA THR A 176 -0.84 -9.94 3.74
C THR A 176 -0.04 -9.59 4.99
N SER A 177 -0.14 -8.35 5.47
CA SER A 177 0.40 -7.98 6.78
C SER A 177 -0.43 -8.69 7.85
N ALA A 178 0.14 -9.71 8.49
CA ALA A 178 -0.53 -10.46 9.54
C ALA A 178 -0.82 -9.56 10.76
N THR A 179 -2.06 -9.11 10.89
CA THR A 179 -2.54 -8.48 12.12
C THR A 179 -3.01 -9.55 13.13
N THR A 180 -3.27 -10.76 12.66
CA THR A 180 -3.65 -11.93 13.47
C THR A 180 -3.09 -13.20 12.82
N GLY A 181 -2.20 -13.90 13.53
CA GLY A 181 -1.59 -15.15 13.03
C GLY A 181 -0.54 -14.95 11.95
N MET A 182 -0.21 -16.01 11.22
CA MET A 182 0.80 -15.99 10.16
C MET A 182 0.27 -15.30 8.89
N PRO A 183 1.15 -14.61 8.13
CA PRO A 183 0.79 -13.97 6.86
C PRO A 183 0.15 -14.95 5.88
N LYS A 184 -0.83 -14.49 5.10
CA LYS A 184 -1.52 -15.26 4.06
C LYS A 184 -0.95 -14.89 2.69
N GLY A 185 -0.61 -15.88 1.87
CA GLY A 185 -0.12 -15.67 0.51
C GLY A 185 -1.27 -15.41 -0.47
N VAL A 186 -1.10 -14.43 -1.33
CA VAL A 186 -2.02 -14.10 -2.43
C VAL A 186 -1.25 -14.17 -3.73
N ILE A 187 -1.75 -14.92 -4.69
CA ILE A 187 -1.18 -15.03 -6.03
C ILE A 187 -1.95 -14.13 -6.99
N TYR A 188 -1.22 -13.42 -7.83
CA TYR A 188 -1.72 -12.63 -8.95
C TYR A 188 -1.34 -13.30 -10.26
N THR A 189 -2.28 -13.43 -11.17
CA THR A 189 -2.01 -13.90 -12.55
C THR A 189 -1.60 -12.74 -13.45
N HIS A 190 -1.07 -13.03 -14.63
CA HIS A 190 -0.84 -12.01 -15.66
C HIS A 190 -2.12 -11.21 -15.97
N ARG A 191 -3.27 -11.90 -16.05
CA ARG A 191 -4.59 -11.29 -16.26
C ARG A 191 -4.94 -10.31 -15.17
N ASP A 192 -4.76 -10.69 -13.91
CA ASP A 192 -5.14 -9.86 -12.75
C ASP A 192 -4.35 -8.54 -12.76
N ILE A 193 -3.03 -8.63 -12.92
CA ILE A 193 -2.16 -7.46 -13.00
C ILE A 193 -2.50 -6.60 -14.22
N TYR A 194 -2.74 -7.22 -15.38
CA TYR A 194 -3.07 -6.48 -16.60
C TYR A 194 -4.38 -5.71 -16.48
N LEU A 195 -5.46 -6.36 -16.02
CA LEU A 195 -6.77 -5.72 -15.86
C LEU A 195 -6.76 -4.63 -14.80
N HIS A 196 -6.11 -4.88 -13.66
CA HIS A 196 -5.89 -3.86 -12.64
C HIS A 196 -5.17 -2.63 -13.22
N THR A 197 -4.07 -2.85 -13.96
CA THR A 197 -3.29 -1.79 -14.60
C THR A 197 -4.13 -0.94 -15.55
N ILE A 198 -4.94 -1.56 -16.42
CA ILE A 198 -5.80 -0.81 -17.34
C ILE A 198 -6.86 -0.01 -16.55
N THR A 199 -7.39 -0.58 -15.48
CA THR A 199 -8.38 0.10 -14.62
C THR A 199 -7.80 1.36 -13.99
N GLU A 200 -6.56 1.31 -13.48
CA GLU A 200 -5.88 2.50 -12.93
C GLU A 200 -5.70 3.62 -13.95
N CYS A 201 -5.53 3.27 -15.23
CA CYS A 201 -5.36 4.24 -16.30
C CYS A 201 -6.67 4.89 -16.77
N LEU A 202 -7.85 4.42 -16.30
CA LEU A 202 -9.13 5.04 -16.64
C LEU A 202 -9.25 6.46 -16.06
N GLY A 203 -9.90 7.35 -16.83
CA GLY A 203 -10.04 8.77 -16.50
C GLY A 203 -10.75 9.08 -15.18
N ASP A 204 -11.69 8.21 -14.76
CA ASP A 204 -12.41 8.35 -13.49
C ASP A 204 -11.84 7.48 -12.36
N VAL A 205 -10.61 6.96 -12.53
CA VAL A 205 -9.89 6.21 -11.50
C VAL A 205 -8.63 6.99 -11.10
N LEU A 206 -7.44 6.68 -11.63
CA LEU A 206 -6.23 7.46 -11.34
C LEU A 206 -5.78 8.31 -12.53
N ASP A 207 -6.38 8.08 -13.71
CA ASP A 207 -6.11 8.83 -14.93
C ASP A 207 -4.62 8.91 -15.29
N ILE A 208 -3.91 7.78 -15.16
CA ILE A 208 -2.48 7.72 -15.47
C ILE A 208 -2.25 7.87 -16.97
N ARG A 209 -1.38 8.79 -17.35
CA ARG A 209 -1.13 9.19 -18.74
C ARG A 209 0.36 9.18 -19.06
N GLU A 210 0.70 9.11 -20.36
CA GLU A 210 2.09 9.18 -20.82
C GLU A 210 2.84 10.41 -20.31
N ARG A 211 2.18 11.56 -20.29
CA ARG A 211 2.75 12.83 -19.83
C ARG A 211 2.96 12.94 -18.32
N ASP A 212 2.57 11.93 -17.55
CA ASP A 212 2.77 11.94 -16.11
C ASP A 212 4.22 11.62 -15.73
N THR A 213 4.63 12.18 -14.60
CA THR A 213 5.79 11.77 -13.84
C THR A 213 5.30 11.17 -12.54
N LEU A 214 5.48 9.87 -12.38
CA LEU A 214 4.93 9.09 -11.26
C LEU A 214 5.99 8.88 -10.18
N LEU A 215 5.61 9.07 -8.91
CA LEU A 215 6.46 8.79 -7.75
C LEU A 215 5.72 7.84 -6.79
N PRO A 216 5.92 6.51 -6.89
CA PRO A 216 5.44 5.55 -5.89
C PRO A 216 6.29 5.64 -4.62
N VAL A 217 5.81 6.37 -3.61
CA VAL A 217 6.40 6.34 -2.26
C VAL A 217 5.95 5.09 -1.52
N VAL A 218 4.74 4.59 -1.84
CA VAL A 218 4.29 3.26 -1.39
C VAL A 218 5.29 2.20 -1.80
N PRO A 219 5.66 1.29 -0.85
CA PRO A 219 6.68 0.30 -1.13
C PRO A 219 6.29 -0.67 -2.25
N MET A 220 7.21 -0.96 -3.16
CA MET A 220 7.04 -1.98 -4.18
C MET A 220 6.85 -3.37 -3.59
N PHE A 221 7.36 -3.64 -2.39
CA PHE A 221 7.13 -4.90 -1.68
C PHE A 221 5.71 -5.01 -1.08
N HIS A 222 4.86 -3.99 -1.16
CA HIS A 222 3.50 -4.03 -0.61
C HIS A 222 2.46 -3.82 -1.71
N ALA A 223 1.72 -4.88 -2.03
CA ALA A 223 0.71 -4.91 -3.08
C ALA A 223 1.18 -4.19 -4.37
N ASN A 224 2.44 -4.45 -4.75
CA ASN A 224 3.10 -3.97 -5.96
C ASN A 224 3.10 -2.43 -6.10
N ALA A 225 3.34 -1.69 -5.01
CA ALA A 225 3.23 -0.21 -4.99
C ALA A 225 1.88 0.26 -5.56
N TRP A 226 0.83 -0.47 -5.23
CA TRP A 226 -0.56 -0.24 -5.67
C TRP A 226 -0.73 -0.22 -7.20
N GLY A 227 0.10 -0.97 -7.95
CA GLY A 227 0.01 -1.12 -9.41
C GLY A 227 0.78 -0.07 -10.21
N LEU A 228 1.23 1.03 -9.60
CA LEU A 228 1.89 2.15 -10.31
C LEU A 228 3.08 1.73 -11.20
N PRO A 229 3.94 0.75 -10.83
CA PRO A 229 5.00 0.27 -11.72
C PRO A 229 4.48 -0.27 -13.05
N PHE A 230 3.40 -1.02 -13.02
CA PHE A 230 2.77 -1.57 -14.23
C PHE A 230 2.02 -0.48 -15.01
N ALA A 231 1.32 0.44 -14.33
CA ALA A 231 0.62 1.56 -14.96
C ALA A 231 1.62 2.50 -15.68
N ALA A 232 2.77 2.77 -15.06
CA ALA A 232 3.83 3.55 -15.69
C ALA A 232 4.31 2.92 -16.99
N ALA A 233 4.63 1.64 -16.99
CA ALA A 233 5.04 0.92 -18.20
C ALA A 233 3.90 0.84 -19.23
N CYS A 234 2.66 0.59 -18.80
CA CYS A 234 1.50 0.56 -19.69
C CYS A 234 1.36 1.87 -20.47
N MET A 235 1.51 3.01 -19.81
CA MET A 235 1.31 4.33 -20.42
C MET A 235 2.58 4.93 -21.01
N GLY A 236 3.77 4.41 -20.62
CA GLY A 236 5.06 5.02 -20.94
C GLY A 236 5.32 6.28 -20.11
N ALA A 237 4.71 6.42 -18.94
CA ALA A 237 4.90 7.56 -18.05
C ALA A 237 6.31 7.56 -17.43
N LYS A 238 6.89 8.75 -17.19
CA LYS A 238 8.15 8.86 -16.46
C LYS A 238 7.98 8.29 -15.06
N MET A 239 8.93 7.43 -14.63
CA MET A 239 8.93 6.84 -13.30
C MET A 239 10.06 7.42 -12.45
N VAL A 240 9.75 7.88 -11.24
CA VAL A 240 10.72 8.32 -10.24
C VAL A 240 10.65 7.39 -9.04
N LEU A 241 11.73 6.70 -8.75
CA LEU A 241 11.84 5.74 -7.67
C LEU A 241 12.65 6.35 -6.52
N PRO A 242 12.09 6.45 -5.30
CA PRO A 242 12.68 7.22 -4.21
C PRO A 242 13.91 6.54 -3.57
N GLY A 243 14.22 5.30 -3.95
CA GLY A 243 15.33 4.55 -3.39
C GLY A 243 15.06 4.03 -1.98
N GLU A 244 16.14 3.84 -1.22
CA GLU A 244 16.07 3.33 0.14
C GLU A 244 15.57 4.38 1.13
N ARG A 245 14.78 3.93 2.12
CA ARG A 245 14.33 4.70 3.31
C ARG A 245 13.86 6.12 3.00
N PRO A 246 12.95 6.32 2.04
CA PRO A 246 12.48 7.66 1.71
C PRO A 246 11.74 8.28 2.90
N HIS A 247 12.08 9.54 3.23
CA HIS A 247 11.41 10.35 4.25
C HIS A 247 10.95 11.68 3.64
N ALA A 248 10.06 12.41 4.31
CA ALA A 248 9.37 13.56 3.74
C ALA A 248 10.27 14.57 3.02
N PRO A 249 11.41 15.06 3.57
CA PRO A 249 12.32 15.96 2.86
C PRO A 249 12.81 15.39 1.52
N VAL A 250 13.27 14.14 1.49
CA VAL A 250 13.77 13.48 0.26
C VAL A 250 12.66 13.33 -0.77
N ILE A 251 11.45 12.94 -0.34
CA ILE A 251 10.29 12.78 -1.21
C ILE A 251 9.94 14.13 -1.85
N LEU A 252 9.86 15.18 -1.07
CA LEU A 252 9.50 16.53 -1.54
C LEU A 252 10.58 17.12 -2.46
N ASP A 253 11.87 16.89 -2.17
CA ASP A 253 12.97 17.28 -3.04
C ASP A 253 12.90 16.58 -4.40
N LEU A 254 12.60 15.27 -4.43
CA LEU A 254 12.36 14.53 -5.67
C LEU A 254 11.12 15.04 -6.41
N MET A 255 10.03 15.31 -5.71
CA MET A 255 8.79 15.85 -6.32
C MET A 255 9.07 17.17 -7.04
N GLN A 256 9.83 18.06 -6.42
CA GLN A 256 10.23 19.34 -7.02
C GLN A 256 11.21 19.14 -8.19
N ALA A 257 12.32 18.42 -7.96
CA ALA A 257 13.40 18.27 -8.93
C ALA A 257 12.98 17.56 -10.20
N GLU A 258 12.19 16.49 -10.07
CA GLU A 258 11.74 15.66 -11.18
C GLU A 258 10.39 16.11 -11.77
N ARG A 259 9.80 17.19 -11.25
CA ARG A 259 8.50 17.72 -11.70
C ARG A 259 7.41 16.65 -11.66
N VAL A 260 7.32 15.94 -10.52
CA VAL A 260 6.33 14.88 -10.31
C VAL A 260 4.92 15.44 -10.50
N THR A 261 4.07 14.68 -11.21
CA THR A 261 2.66 15.05 -11.46
C THR A 261 1.71 14.24 -10.60
N PHE A 262 2.08 13.00 -10.25
CA PHE A 262 1.26 12.12 -9.44
C PHE A 262 2.14 11.28 -8.51
N ALA A 263 1.78 11.23 -7.25
CA ALA A 263 2.45 10.40 -6.25
C ALA A 263 1.45 9.58 -5.44
N ALA A 264 1.92 8.45 -4.88
CA ALA A 264 1.14 7.63 -3.98
C ALA A 264 1.95 7.33 -2.72
N ALA A 265 1.35 7.53 -1.54
CA ALA A 265 2.00 7.38 -0.26
C ALA A 265 1.05 6.85 0.82
N ALA A 266 1.61 6.33 1.92
CA ALA A 266 0.85 6.09 3.14
C ALA A 266 0.40 7.42 3.76
N VAL A 267 -0.74 7.42 4.46
CA VAL A 267 -1.29 8.63 5.12
C VAL A 267 -0.27 9.24 6.10
N SER A 268 0.48 8.42 6.85
CA SER A 268 1.52 8.91 7.76
C SER A 268 2.60 9.73 7.03
N ILE A 269 3.01 9.32 5.84
CA ILE A 269 3.95 10.08 5.00
C ILE A 269 3.33 11.40 4.54
N GLY A 270 2.03 11.39 4.18
CA GLY A 270 1.30 12.62 3.83
C GLY A 270 1.27 13.63 4.98
N ILE A 271 1.09 13.18 6.21
CA ILE A 271 1.15 14.02 7.42
C ILE A 271 2.57 14.59 7.62
N ASP A 272 3.61 13.74 7.49
CA ASP A 272 5.00 14.18 7.59
C ASP A 272 5.37 15.19 6.49
N MET A 273 4.83 15.01 5.27
CA MET A 273 5.00 15.98 4.17
C MET A 273 4.37 17.33 4.50
N VAL A 274 3.17 17.35 5.10
CA VAL A 274 2.53 18.61 5.55
C VAL A 274 3.39 19.33 6.58
N ALA A 275 3.91 18.61 7.58
CA ALA A 275 4.79 19.19 8.60
C ALA A 275 6.06 19.77 7.98
N GLU A 276 6.69 19.04 7.06
CA GLU A 276 7.91 19.50 6.38
C GLU A 276 7.66 20.69 5.46
N LEU A 277 6.55 20.70 4.70
CA LEU A 277 6.19 21.81 3.80
C LEU A 277 5.87 23.10 4.55
N LYS A 278 5.30 23.01 5.76
CA LYS A 278 5.12 24.17 6.66
C LYS A 278 6.46 24.74 7.13
N ARG A 279 7.45 23.86 7.36
CA ARG A 279 8.81 24.26 7.79
C ARG A 279 9.63 24.80 6.62
N GLN A 280 9.61 24.12 5.50
CA GLN A 280 10.38 24.43 4.30
C GLN A 280 9.56 24.16 3.04
N PRO A 281 8.92 25.19 2.47
CA PRO A 281 8.12 25.04 1.24
C PRO A 281 8.94 24.52 0.05
N ARG A 282 8.28 23.79 -0.85
CA ARG A 282 8.82 23.29 -2.12
C ARG A 282 7.89 23.71 -3.26
N ASP A 283 8.43 23.84 -4.47
CA ASP A 283 7.61 24.03 -5.68
C ASP A 283 6.99 22.69 -6.11
N LEU A 284 5.71 22.52 -5.83
CA LEU A 284 4.92 21.36 -6.23
C LEU A 284 3.89 21.72 -7.33
N SER A 285 4.11 22.79 -8.09
CA SER A 285 3.18 23.29 -9.12
C SER A 285 2.94 22.30 -10.26
N SER A 286 3.78 21.27 -10.42
CA SER A 286 3.59 20.18 -11.38
C SER A 286 2.57 19.13 -10.92
N MET A 287 2.26 19.06 -9.62
CA MET A 287 1.36 18.05 -9.08
C MET A 287 -0.08 18.23 -9.55
N ARG A 288 -0.70 17.15 -10.02
CA ARG A 288 -2.12 17.08 -10.34
C ARG A 288 -2.92 16.26 -9.32
N GLY A 289 -2.23 15.48 -8.48
CA GLY A 289 -2.86 14.67 -7.46
C GLY A 289 -1.87 13.90 -6.59
N LEU A 290 -2.27 13.64 -5.35
CA LEU A 290 -1.57 12.80 -4.39
C LEU A 290 -2.54 11.73 -3.88
N MET A 291 -2.25 10.46 -4.12
CA MET A 291 -3.02 9.36 -3.55
C MET A 291 -2.49 9.03 -2.16
N LEU A 292 -3.36 9.12 -1.16
CA LEU A 292 -3.07 8.69 0.20
C LEU A 292 -3.96 7.51 0.58
N GLY A 293 -3.36 6.47 1.15
CA GLY A 293 -4.07 5.27 1.51
C GLY A 293 -3.42 4.47 2.63
N GLY A 294 -4.02 3.30 2.92
CA GLY A 294 -3.59 2.42 4.01
C GLY A 294 -4.28 2.72 5.35
N SER A 295 -4.83 3.90 5.52
CA SER A 295 -5.72 4.32 6.61
C SER A 295 -6.60 5.48 6.15
N ALA A 296 -7.54 5.93 6.99
CA ALA A 296 -8.35 7.11 6.69
C ALA A 296 -7.46 8.37 6.62
N THR A 297 -7.66 9.18 5.58
CA THR A 297 -6.92 10.43 5.39
C THR A 297 -7.65 11.57 6.08
N PRO A 298 -7.01 12.29 7.04
CA PRO A 298 -7.64 13.44 7.69
C PRO A 298 -8.00 14.56 6.70
N ALA A 299 -9.18 15.14 6.86
CA ALA A 299 -9.65 16.26 6.03
C ALA A 299 -8.64 17.43 6.02
N ALA A 300 -8.02 17.74 7.16
CA ALA A 300 -7.04 18.81 7.29
C ALA A 300 -5.81 18.62 6.36
N VAL A 301 -5.37 17.37 6.15
CA VAL A 301 -4.28 17.05 5.19
C VAL A 301 -4.72 17.33 3.77
N MET A 302 -5.95 16.95 3.40
CA MET A 302 -6.49 17.22 2.07
C MET A 302 -6.68 18.72 1.82
N GLU A 303 -7.20 19.43 2.81
CA GLU A 303 -7.36 20.88 2.75
C GLU A 303 -6.04 21.61 2.56
N PHE A 304 -4.98 21.20 3.28
CA PHE A 304 -3.65 21.78 3.16
C PHE A 304 -3.12 21.68 1.72
N PHE A 305 -3.07 20.47 1.14
CA PHE A 305 -2.58 20.32 -0.23
C PHE A 305 -3.44 21.07 -1.25
N LEU A 306 -4.74 21.11 -1.06
CA LEU A 306 -5.65 21.81 -1.96
C LEU A 306 -5.52 23.35 -1.86
N LYS A 307 -5.46 23.90 -0.64
CA LYS A 307 -5.44 25.37 -0.42
C LYS A 307 -4.07 25.97 -0.69
N ASP A 308 -3.00 25.31 -0.21
CA ASP A 308 -1.66 25.88 -0.23
C ASP A 308 -0.86 25.46 -1.47
N TYR A 309 -1.22 24.31 -2.11
CA TYR A 309 -0.50 23.76 -3.26
C TYR A 309 -1.36 23.56 -4.51
N GLY A 310 -2.68 23.70 -4.43
CA GLY A 310 -3.59 23.72 -5.57
C GLY A 310 -3.92 22.36 -6.19
N PHE A 311 -3.54 21.24 -5.56
CA PHE A 311 -3.88 19.90 -6.07
C PHE A 311 -4.68 19.07 -5.05
N PRO A 312 -5.56 18.17 -5.55
CA PRO A 312 -6.37 17.32 -4.68
C PRO A 312 -5.58 16.13 -4.13
N VAL A 313 -5.99 15.68 -2.94
CA VAL A 313 -5.68 14.34 -2.45
C VAL A 313 -6.78 13.37 -2.89
N LEU A 314 -6.38 12.19 -3.36
CA LEU A 314 -7.26 11.10 -3.76
C LEU A 314 -7.24 10.02 -2.68
N THR A 315 -8.41 9.43 -2.44
CA THR A 315 -8.56 8.25 -1.59
C THR A 315 -9.05 7.08 -2.42
N ALA A 316 -8.71 5.90 -1.96
CA ALA A 316 -9.15 4.64 -2.55
C ALA A 316 -9.23 3.58 -1.45
N TRP A 317 -9.98 2.52 -1.71
CA TRP A 317 -9.99 1.34 -0.86
C TRP A 317 -9.65 0.11 -1.68
N GLY A 318 -8.91 -0.77 -1.03
CA GLY A 318 -8.49 -2.03 -1.60
C GLY A 318 -7.61 -2.81 -0.64
N SER A 319 -7.15 -3.97 -1.09
CA SER A 319 -6.36 -4.88 -0.27
C SER A 319 -5.44 -5.74 -1.14
N THR A 320 -4.54 -6.47 -0.51
CA THR A 320 -3.69 -7.45 -1.19
C THR A 320 -4.52 -8.41 -2.04
N GLU A 321 -5.70 -8.81 -1.57
CA GLU A 321 -6.61 -9.73 -2.25
C GLU A 321 -7.24 -9.14 -3.53
N MET A 322 -7.16 -7.80 -3.72
CA MET A 322 -7.75 -7.07 -4.86
C MET A 322 -6.70 -6.51 -5.85
N THR A 323 -5.43 -6.83 -5.75
CA THR A 323 -4.29 -6.49 -6.66
C THR A 323 -3.86 -5.01 -6.78
N PRO A 324 -4.16 -4.02 -5.91
CA PRO A 324 -5.02 -4.05 -4.73
C PRO A 324 -6.34 -3.27 -4.85
N LEU A 325 -6.63 -2.54 -5.93
CA LEU A 325 -7.67 -1.51 -6.02
C LEU A 325 -9.07 -2.12 -6.21
N ALA A 326 -10.04 -1.68 -5.41
CA ALA A 326 -11.44 -2.03 -5.56
C ALA A 326 -12.36 -0.80 -5.70
N THR A 327 -12.14 0.26 -4.93
CA THR A 327 -12.89 1.52 -5.05
C THR A 327 -11.96 2.71 -5.15
N CYS A 328 -12.42 3.78 -5.79
CA CYS A 328 -11.69 5.03 -5.90
C CYS A 328 -12.62 6.21 -5.69
N VAL A 329 -12.09 7.31 -5.13
CA VAL A 329 -12.84 8.54 -4.97
C VAL A 329 -13.36 9.02 -6.33
N HIS A 330 -14.64 9.34 -6.37
CA HIS A 330 -15.31 9.90 -7.54
C HIS A 330 -15.99 11.21 -7.17
N ILE A 331 -15.75 12.25 -7.95
CA ILE A 331 -16.43 13.54 -7.78
C ILE A 331 -17.50 13.63 -8.87
N GLY A 332 -18.74 13.49 -8.46
CA GLY A 332 -19.88 13.52 -9.39
C GLY A 332 -20.02 14.85 -10.13
N ARG A 333 -20.68 14.82 -11.28
CA ARG A 333 -20.83 15.96 -12.20
C ARG A 333 -21.32 17.24 -11.52
N GLU A 334 -22.28 17.13 -10.60
CA GLU A 334 -22.83 18.29 -9.88
C GLU A 334 -21.82 18.90 -8.92
N LEU A 335 -21.08 18.04 -8.20
CA LEU A 335 -20.07 18.49 -7.25
C LEU A 335 -18.86 19.12 -7.97
N LEU A 336 -18.51 18.67 -9.18
CA LEU A 336 -17.48 19.29 -10.01
C LEU A 336 -17.76 20.76 -10.39
N GLN A 337 -19.03 21.20 -10.35
CA GLN A 337 -19.39 22.60 -10.59
C GLN A 337 -19.16 23.51 -9.38
N LYS A 338 -18.88 22.93 -8.22
CA LYS A 338 -18.63 23.66 -6.97
C LYS A 338 -17.13 23.89 -6.75
N PRO A 339 -16.74 24.86 -5.92
CA PRO A 339 -15.35 25.06 -5.52
C PRO A 339 -14.73 23.75 -4.99
N ALA A 340 -13.49 23.48 -5.36
CA ALA A 340 -12.80 22.22 -5.02
C ALA A 340 -12.75 21.94 -3.51
N ILE A 341 -12.80 22.98 -2.66
CA ILE A 341 -12.84 22.82 -1.19
C ILE A 341 -14.13 22.12 -0.72
N GLU A 342 -15.22 22.28 -1.43
CA GLU A 342 -16.50 21.62 -1.13
C GLU A 342 -16.48 20.12 -1.49
N HIS A 343 -15.45 19.66 -2.21
CA HIS A 343 -15.26 18.24 -2.51
C HIS A 343 -14.68 17.44 -1.34
N ILE A 344 -14.10 18.09 -0.32
CA ILE A 344 -13.41 17.43 0.81
C ILE A 344 -14.29 16.38 1.52
N PRO A 345 -15.58 16.65 1.85
CA PRO A 345 -16.44 15.65 2.49
C PRO A 345 -16.61 14.35 1.67
N THR A 346 -16.56 14.44 0.34
CA THR A 346 -16.58 13.27 -0.56
C THR A 346 -15.19 12.64 -0.66
N ARG A 347 -14.13 13.45 -0.70
CA ARG A 347 -12.74 12.95 -0.85
C ARG A 347 -12.22 12.17 0.35
N VAL A 348 -12.72 12.41 1.56
CA VAL A 348 -12.37 11.63 2.75
C VAL A 348 -12.98 10.22 2.75
N ARG A 349 -13.95 9.97 1.87
CA ARG A 349 -14.59 8.66 1.70
C ARG A 349 -13.81 7.79 0.73
N GLN A 350 -14.12 6.49 0.68
CA GLN A 350 -13.43 5.52 -0.13
C GLN A 350 -13.95 5.41 -1.58
N GLY A 351 -14.89 6.28 -1.93
CA GLY A 351 -15.41 6.43 -3.28
C GLY A 351 -16.40 5.34 -3.70
N ILE A 352 -16.49 5.10 -5.00
CA ILE A 352 -17.37 4.13 -5.62
C ILE A 352 -16.56 2.95 -6.18
N PRO A 353 -17.20 1.78 -6.44
CA PRO A 353 -16.54 0.65 -7.09
C PRO A 353 -15.91 1.03 -8.43
N CYS A 354 -14.64 0.62 -8.64
CA CYS A 354 -14.01 0.75 -9.94
C CYS A 354 -14.74 -0.07 -11.01
N PRO A 355 -14.70 0.30 -12.30
CA PRO A 355 -15.37 -0.43 -13.36
C PRO A 355 -15.02 -1.92 -13.34
N GLY A 356 -16.04 -2.79 -13.29
CA GLY A 356 -15.89 -4.23 -13.16
C GLY A 356 -15.90 -4.77 -11.73
N THR A 357 -15.82 -3.92 -10.72
CA THR A 357 -15.92 -4.33 -9.32
C THR A 357 -17.37 -4.56 -8.92
N GLU A 358 -17.66 -5.71 -8.32
CA GLU A 358 -18.91 -5.98 -7.63
C GLU A 358 -18.69 -5.90 -6.12
N LEU A 359 -19.50 -5.09 -5.44
CA LEU A 359 -19.39 -4.84 -4.01
C LEU A 359 -20.76 -4.99 -3.35
N LYS A 360 -20.79 -5.64 -2.19
CA LYS A 360 -21.96 -5.77 -1.32
C LYS A 360 -21.54 -5.32 0.08
N VAL A 361 -22.44 -4.62 0.77
CA VAL A 361 -22.31 -4.35 2.20
C VAL A 361 -23.44 -5.06 2.90
N LEU A 362 -23.09 -6.04 3.75
CA LEU A 362 -24.05 -6.97 4.36
C LEU A 362 -24.07 -6.81 5.87
N ASP A 363 -25.28 -6.86 6.47
CA ASP A 363 -25.48 -6.89 7.91
C ASP A 363 -25.03 -8.23 8.53
N GLU A 364 -25.12 -8.36 9.84
CA GLU A 364 -24.79 -9.60 10.57
C GLU A 364 -25.63 -10.82 10.20
N HIS A 365 -26.76 -10.60 9.50
CA HIS A 365 -27.64 -11.65 8.99
C HIS A 365 -27.42 -11.96 7.50
N GLY A 366 -26.41 -11.34 6.87
CA GLY A 366 -26.11 -11.52 5.45
C GLY A 366 -27.05 -10.76 4.51
N ARG A 367 -27.83 -9.80 4.99
CA ARG A 367 -28.76 -8.99 4.18
C ARG A 367 -28.07 -7.68 3.77
N PRO A 368 -28.30 -7.20 2.53
CA PRO A 368 -27.79 -5.90 2.11
C PRO A 368 -28.27 -4.77 3.02
N VAL A 369 -27.36 -3.90 3.43
CA VAL A 369 -27.72 -2.67 4.18
C VAL A 369 -28.37 -1.63 3.26
N PRO A 370 -29.29 -0.80 3.76
CA PRO A 370 -29.81 0.34 3.00
C PRO A 370 -28.70 1.37 2.74
N TRP A 371 -28.82 2.09 1.62
CA TRP A 371 -27.91 3.18 1.24
C TRP A 371 -28.36 4.50 1.86
N ASP A 372 -28.23 4.63 3.18
CA ASP A 372 -28.69 5.78 3.96
C ASP A 372 -27.57 6.50 4.71
N ASP A 373 -26.32 6.10 4.46
CA ASP A 373 -25.11 6.60 5.14
C ASP A 373 -25.04 6.31 6.66
N GLN A 374 -25.98 5.51 7.17
CA GLN A 374 -26.11 5.20 8.60
C GLN A 374 -25.95 3.70 8.89
N ALA A 375 -26.66 2.86 8.14
CA ALA A 375 -26.63 1.42 8.32
C ALA A 375 -25.24 0.86 8.00
N ILE A 376 -24.66 0.13 8.96
CA ILE A 376 -23.32 -0.41 8.87
C ILE A 376 -23.38 -1.90 8.54
N GLY A 377 -22.52 -2.33 7.63
CA GLY A 377 -22.33 -3.74 7.30
C GLY A 377 -20.90 -4.04 6.88
N GLU A 378 -20.58 -5.32 6.73
CA GLU A 378 -19.29 -5.79 6.27
C GLU A 378 -19.20 -5.78 4.74
N ILE A 379 -18.05 -5.36 4.22
CA ILE A 379 -17.79 -5.31 2.77
C ILE A 379 -17.45 -6.71 2.26
N TYR A 380 -18.20 -7.14 1.24
CA TYR A 380 -17.93 -8.29 0.40
C TYR A 380 -17.66 -7.80 -1.02
N VAL A 381 -16.53 -8.19 -1.59
CA VAL A 381 -16.09 -7.64 -2.89
C VAL A 381 -15.47 -8.69 -3.77
N ARG A 382 -15.68 -8.56 -5.07
CA ARG A 382 -14.95 -9.29 -6.12
C ARG A 382 -14.67 -8.38 -7.31
N THR A 383 -13.57 -8.62 -7.96
CA THR A 383 -13.15 -7.90 -9.17
C THR A 383 -12.66 -8.88 -10.22
N PRO A 384 -12.59 -8.51 -11.51
CA PRO A 384 -11.98 -9.34 -12.54
C PRO A 384 -10.48 -9.62 -12.31
N TRP A 385 -9.87 -8.96 -11.33
CA TRP A 385 -8.45 -9.04 -10.95
C TRP A 385 -8.25 -9.44 -9.47
N SER A 386 -9.28 -9.88 -8.76
CA SER A 386 -9.14 -10.35 -7.39
C SER A 386 -8.74 -11.82 -7.34
N THR A 387 -7.98 -12.19 -6.31
CA THR A 387 -7.80 -13.60 -5.99
C THR A 387 -9.11 -14.23 -5.52
N THR A 388 -9.21 -15.54 -5.66
CA THR A 388 -10.34 -16.35 -5.16
C THR A 388 -9.94 -17.26 -4.00
N GLU A 389 -8.65 -17.28 -3.64
CA GLU A 389 -8.13 -18.12 -2.58
C GLU A 389 -6.82 -17.57 -2.01
N TYR A 390 -6.47 -18.00 -0.80
CA TYR A 390 -5.15 -17.83 -0.24
C TYR A 390 -4.27 -19.03 -0.61
N TYR A 391 -3.03 -18.78 -0.94
CA TYR A 391 -2.10 -19.80 -1.37
C TYR A 391 -1.86 -20.84 -0.26
N ARG A 392 -2.26 -22.10 -0.51
CA ARG A 392 -2.09 -23.24 0.41
C ARG A 392 -2.56 -22.94 1.85
N ASP A 393 -3.70 -22.29 2.00
CA ASP A 393 -4.17 -21.79 3.31
C ASP A 393 -5.66 -22.14 3.51
N GLU A 394 -5.95 -22.83 4.60
CA GLU A 394 -7.32 -23.29 4.93
C GLU A 394 -8.27 -22.12 5.25
N ARG A 395 -7.72 -20.96 5.64
CA ARG A 395 -8.50 -19.73 5.86
C ARG A 395 -9.18 -19.19 4.60
N THR A 396 -8.87 -19.75 3.43
CA THR A 396 -9.63 -19.52 2.19
C THR A 396 -11.12 -19.76 2.38
N ARG A 397 -11.50 -20.83 3.09
CA ARG A 397 -12.89 -21.21 3.31
C ARG A 397 -13.70 -20.12 4.00
N ASP A 398 -13.10 -19.44 4.97
CA ASP A 398 -13.77 -18.40 5.74
C ASP A 398 -13.60 -17.00 5.12
N GLY A 399 -12.56 -16.84 4.30
CA GLY A 399 -12.20 -15.57 3.65
C GLY A 399 -12.96 -15.30 2.35
N PHE A 400 -13.55 -16.34 1.72
CA PHE A 400 -14.26 -16.21 0.45
C PHE A 400 -15.62 -16.89 0.53
N VAL A 401 -16.68 -16.14 0.21
CA VAL A 401 -18.07 -16.60 0.26
C VAL A 401 -18.74 -16.28 -1.07
N ASP A 402 -19.30 -17.27 -1.74
CA ASP A 402 -19.97 -17.13 -3.05
C ASP A 402 -19.14 -16.37 -4.10
N GLY A 403 -17.83 -16.56 -4.09
CA GLY A 403 -16.90 -15.89 -5.00
C GLY A 403 -16.57 -14.44 -4.62
N TYR A 404 -17.04 -13.95 -3.49
CA TYR A 404 -16.67 -12.65 -2.93
C TYR A 404 -15.64 -12.82 -1.83
N TRP A 405 -14.64 -11.95 -1.80
CA TRP A 405 -13.75 -11.83 -0.66
C TRP A 405 -14.45 -11.09 0.48
N LYS A 406 -14.43 -11.68 1.66
CA LYS A 406 -14.94 -11.12 2.89
C LYS A 406 -13.85 -10.28 3.54
N SER A 407 -14.01 -8.96 3.49
CA SER A 407 -12.91 -8.03 3.80
C SER A 407 -12.58 -7.89 5.29
N GLY A 408 -13.56 -8.05 6.14
CA GLY A 408 -13.49 -7.67 7.56
C GLY A 408 -13.52 -6.15 7.78
N ASP A 409 -13.75 -5.36 6.73
CA ASP A 409 -13.94 -3.92 6.83
C ASP A 409 -15.43 -3.59 6.89
N MET A 410 -15.81 -2.77 7.87
CA MET A 410 -17.19 -2.32 8.09
C MET A 410 -17.40 -0.97 7.43
N SER A 411 -18.50 -0.81 6.72
CA SER A 411 -18.82 0.43 6.02
C SER A 411 -20.29 0.77 6.02
N ALA A 412 -20.61 2.04 5.80
CA ALA A 412 -21.90 2.52 5.36
C ALA A 412 -21.83 2.96 3.89
N VAL A 413 -22.96 3.00 3.21
CA VAL A 413 -23.08 3.44 1.82
C VAL A 413 -24.03 4.63 1.76
N SER A 414 -23.59 5.72 1.17
CA SER A 414 -24.46 6.89 0.97
C SER A 414 -25.50 6.66 -0.14
N PRO A 415 -26.58 7.46 -0.22
CA PRO A 415 -27.61 7.32 -1.25
C PRO A 415 -27.12 7.37 -2.70
N ASP A 416 -25.96 8.01 -2.93
CA ASP A 416 -25.26 8.07 -4.22
C ASP A 416 -24.23 6.97 -4.45
N GLY A 417 -24.19 5.97 -3.56
CA GLY A 417 -23.33 4.78 -3.70
C GLY A 417 -21.89 4.95 -3.24
N VAL A 418 -21.56 6.07 -2.59
CA VAL A 418 -20.20 6.31 -2.08
C VAL A 418 -19.97 5.54 -0.78
N LEU A 419 -18.91 4.74 -0.78
CA LEU A 419 -18.50 3.95 0.38
C LEU A 419 -17.86 4.84 1.45
N ARG A 420 -18.30 4.70 2.68
CA ARG A 420 -17.68 5.30 3.87
C ARG A 420 -17.22 4.19 4.80
N LEU A 421 -15.92 4.00 4.86
CA LEU A 421 -15.32 3.04 5.79
C LEU A 421 -15.56 3.52 7.23
N VAL A 422 -16.09 2.65 8.05
CA VAL A 422 -16.38 2.95 9.47
C VAL A 422 -15.24 2.44 10.34
N ASP A 423 -14.88 1.16 10.19
CA ASP A 423 -13.78 0.54 10.95
C ASP A 423 -13.50 -0.88 10.42
N ARG A 424 -12.54 -1.56 11.03
CA ARG A 424 -12.42 -3.00 10.98
C ARG A 424 -13.43 -3.67 11.90
N ALA A 425 -14.04 -4.77 11.51
CA ALA A 425 -14.99 -5.52 12.35
C ALA A 425 -14.43 -5.83 13.76
N LYS A 426 -13.12 -6.09 13.84
CA LYS A 426 -12.39 -6.37 15.09
C LYS A 426 -11.95 -5.12 15.86
N ASP A 427 -12.02 -3.94 15.27
CA ASP A 427 -11.58 -2.66 15.85
C ASP A 427 -12.78 -1.76 16.22
N LEU A 428 -13.98 -2.09 15.73
CA LEU A 428 -15.24 -1.47 16.16
C LEU A 428 -15.43 -1.67 17.67
N ILE A 429 -15.81 -0.61 18.37
CA ILE A 429 -16.01 -0.62 19.81
C ILE A 429 -17.49 -0.87 20.09
N LYS A 430 -17.80 -1.97 20.80
CA LYS A 430 -19.18 -2.35 21.13
C LYS A 430 -19.55 -1.85 22.52
N SER A 431 -20.12 -0.66 22.60
CA SER A 431 -20.48 -0.01 23.87
C SER A 431 -21.99 -0.06 24.10
N GLY A 432 -22.43 -0.81 25.10
CA GLY A 432 -23.86 -0.90 25.47
C GLY A 432 -24.78 -1.46 24.39
N GLY A 433 -24.24 -2.26 23.44
CA GLY A 433 -24.98 -2.82 22.31
C GLY A 433 -24.94 -1.99 21.04
N GLU A 434 -24.39 -0.78 21.09
CA GLU A 434 -24.22 0.13 19.96
C GLU A 434 -22.77 0.13 19.46
N TRP A 435 -22.57 0.41 18.19
CA TRP A 435 -21.25 0.47 17.57
C TRP A 435 -20.66 1.88 17.59
N ILE A 436 -19.42 2.02 18.01
CA ILE A 436 -18.65 3.27 17.96
C ILE A 436 -17.49 3.08 16.99
N SER A 437 -17.40 3.97 16.00
CA SER A 437 -16.28 4.02 15.05
C SER A 437 -15.06 4.62 15.73
N SER A 438 -14.00 3.83 15.85
CA SER A 438 -12.72 4.33 16.35
C SER A 438 -12.09 5.30 15.36
N VAL A 439 -12.28 5.07 14.05
CA VAL A 439 -11.75 5.91 12.97
C VAL A 439 -12.38 7.32 12.97
N ASP A 440 -13.68 7.44 13.21
CA ASP A 440 -14.34 8.75 13.26
C ASP A 440 -13.82 9.59 14.44
N LEU A 441 -13.60 8.95 15.60
CA LEU A 441 -13.01 9.60 16.78
C LEU A 441 -11.55 10.00 16.53
N GLU A 442 -10.75 9.15 15.90
CA GLU A 442 -9.36 9.43 15.50
C GLU A 442 -9.27 10.64 14.57
N ASN A 443 -10.09 10.66 13.51
CA ASN A 443 -10.14 11.77 12.57
C ASN A 443 -10.52 13.10 13.26
N ALA A 444 -11.48 13.06 14.16
CA ALA A 444 -11.89 14.23 14.92
C ALA A 444 -10.80 14.71 15.90
N LEU A 445 -10.07 13.80 16.54
CA LEU A 445 -8.93 14.15 17.39
C LEU A 445 -7.79 14.77 16.57
N VAL A 446 -7.41 14.17 15.44
CA VAL A 446 -6.36 14.70 14.55
C VAL A 446 -6.74 16.05 13.92
N SER A 447 -8.02 16.39 13.86
CA SER A 447 -8.46 17.73 13.44
C SER A 447 -8.19 18.83 14.48
N HIS A 448 -7.79 18.48 15.70
CA HIS A 448 -7.37 19.46 16.72
C HIS A 448 -5.99 20.02 16.40
N PRO A 449 -5.78 21.38 16.45
CA PRO A 449 -4.52 22.00 16.03
C PRO A 449 -3.25 21.52 16.76
N GLN A 450 -3.39 20.99 17.96
CA GLN A 450 -2.29 20.51 18.82
C GLN A 450 -2.12 18.98 18.80
N VAL A 451 -2.90 18.24 17.97
CA VAL A 451 -2.82 16.79 17.87
C VAL A 451 -2.15 16.41 16.55
N ARG A 452 -1.05 15.67 16.64
CA ARG A 452 -0.32 15.15 15.49
C ARG A 452 -0.84 13.80 15.03
N GLU A 453 -1.08 12.87 15.97
CA GLU A 453 -1.62 11.54 15.70
C GLU A 453 -2.60 11.13 16.80
N ALA A 454 -3.58 10.31 16.47
CA ALA A 454 -4.47 9.69 17.41
C ALA A 454 -4.80 8.26 17.02
N ALA A 455 -5.00 7.39 18.02
CA ALA A 455 -5.54 6.05 17.87
C ALA A 455 -6.58 5.82 18.96
N VAL A 456 -7.71 5.21 18.58
CA VAL A 456 -8.77 4.87 19.54
C VAL A 456 -8.98 3.37 19.53
N VAL A 457 -8.99 2.76 20.71
CA VAL A 457 -9.20 1.33 20.90
C VAL A 457 -10.27 1.06 21.95
N ALA A 458 -10.85 -0.12 21.88
CA ALA A 458 -11.73 -0.61 22.95
C ALA A 458 -10.93 -0.85 24.22
N ALA A 459 -11.38 -0.27 25.33
CA ALA A 459 -10.98 -0.65 26.68
C ALA A 459 -12.13 -1.45 27.33
N PRO A 460 -11.86 -2.55 28.05
CA PRO A 460 -12.89 -3.29 28.77
C PRO A 460 -13.61 -2.40 29.81
N ASP A 461 -14.93 -2.57 29.92
CA ASP A 461 -15.77 -1.85 30.87
C ASP A 461 -16.84 -2.78 31.45
N ASP A 462 -16.97 -2.81 32.77
CA ASP A 462 -17.89 -3.72 33.47
C ASP A 462 -19.37 -3.46 33.16
N LYS A 463 -19.73 -2.23 32.82
CA LYS A 463 -21.12 -1.84 32.57
C LYS A 463 -21.48 -1.87 31.08
N TRP A 464 -20.58 -1.39 30.24
CA TRP A 464 -20.84 -1.14 28.84
C TRP A 464 -20.20 -2.19 27.90
N LEU A 465 -19.52 -3.18 28.43
CA LEU A 465 -18.69 -4.18 27.77
C LEU A 465 -17.37 -3.56 27.30
N GLU A 466 -17.45 -2.51 26.50
CA GLU A 466 -16.29 -1.78 25.98
C GLU A 466 -16.54 -0.27 26.01
N ARG A 467 -15.47 0.50 26.24
CA ARG A 467 -15.48 1.95 26.13
C ARG A 467 -14.29 2.42 25.29
N PRO A 468 -14.45 3.52 24.53
CA PRO A 468 -13.34 4.08 23.78
C PRO A 468 -12.24 4.61 24.71
N CYS A 469 -10.98 4.26 24.38
CA CYS A 469 -9.78 4.82 24.97
C CYS A 469 -8.93 5.44 23.86
N ALA A 470 -8.60 6.73 23.98
CA ALA A 470 -7.85 7.47 22.99
C ALA A 470 -6.37 7.59 23.39
N TYR A 471 -5.48 7.15 22.52
CA TYR A 471 -4.05 7.44 22.55
C TYR A 471 -3.76 8.63 21.65
N VAL A 472 -3.09 9.65 22.17
CA VAL A 472 -2.89 10.92 21.46
C VAL A 472 -1.42 11.31 21.50
N VAL A 473 -0.85 11.60 20.33
CA VAL A 473 0.47 12.21 20.18
C VAL A 473 0.25 13.68 19.85
N THR A 474 0.82 14.56 20.65
CA THR A 474 0.69 16.01 20.47
C THR A 474 1.73 16.56 19.48
N GLU A 475 1.46 17.74 18.95
CA GLU A 475 2.49 18.51 18.22
C GLU A 475 3.64 18.90 19.15
N PRO A 476 4.88 19.03 18.62
CA PRO A 476 6.03 19.42 19.43
C PRO A 476 5.79 20.73 20.19
N GLY A 477 5.91 20.68 21.53
CA GLY A 477 5.71 21.82 22.41
C GLY A 477 4.24 22.12 22.75
N ALA A 478 3.29 21.34 22.27
CA ALA A 478 1.88 21.47 22.63
C ALA A 478 1.60 20.88 24.02
N THR A 479 0.59 21.43 24.71
CA THR A 479 0.22 21.06 26.09
C THR A 479 -1.25 20.68 26.23
N VAL A 480 -1.88 20.21 25.16
CA VAL A 480 -3.29 19.81 25.19
C VAL A 480 -3.52 18.65 26.17
N GLY A 481 -4.55 18.79 27.01
CA GLY A 481 -4.90 17.79 28.02
C GLY A 481 -6.21 17.06 27.73
N PRO A 482 -6.53 15.99 28.50
CA PRO A 482 -7.74 15.17 28.33
C PRO A 482 -9.04 15.98 28.32
N ALA A 483 -9.19 16.98 29.20
CA ALA A 483 -10.39 17.81 29.29
C ALA A 483 -10.62 18.66 28.02
N GLU A 484 -9.54 19.19 27.43
CA GLU A 484 -9.61 19.97 26.19
C GLU A 484 -9.95 19.08 24.98
N LEU A 485 -9.34 17.90 24.88
CA LEU A 485 -9.64 16.92 23.84
C LEU A 485 -11.11 16.45 23.92
N ARG A 486 -11.61 16.21 25.13
CA ARG A 486 -13.01 15.86 25.34
C ARG A 486 -13.94 16.99 24.88
N ALA A 487 -13.68 18.23 25.31
CA ALA A 487 -14.45 19.41 24.91
C ALA A 487 -14.43 19.62 23.37
N TRP A 488 -13.33 19.25 22.70
CA TRP A 488 -13.22 19.29 21.24
C TRP A 488 -14.13 18.28 20.53
N LEU A 489 -14.34 17.11 21.14
CA LEU A 489 -15.20 16.05 20.60
C LEU A 489 -16.70 16.25 20.92
N GLU A 490 -17.04 16.86 22.05
CA GLU A 490 -18.43 16.98 22.53
C GLU A 490 -19.41 17.57 21.52
N PRO A 491 -19.09 18.61 20.72
CA PRO A 491 -20.02 19.15 19.73
C PRO A 491 -20.16 18.27 18.47
N LYS A 492 -19.29 17.27 18.30
CA LYS A 492 -19.19 16.45 17.09
C LYS A 492 -19.83 15.07 17.25
N PHE A 493 -19.92 14.57 18.50
CA PHE A 493 -20.37 13.21 18.79
C PHE A 493 -21.38 13.16 19.94
N ALA A 494 -22.21 12.13 19.94
CA ALA A 494 -23.06 11.84 21.08
C ALA A 494 -22.20 11.54 22.33
N LYS A 495 -22.66 11.92 23.50
CA LYS A 495 -21.88 11.79 24.75
C LYS A 495 -21.37 10.38 25.03
N TRP A 496 -22.13 9.36 24.64
CA TRP A 496 -21.77 7.96 24.82
C TRP A 496 -20.70 7.45 23.83
N TRP A 497 -20.39 8.22 22.78
CA TRP A 497 -19.27 7.94 21.87
C TRP A 497 -17.93 8.41 22.43
N LEU A 498 -17.95 9.42 23.31
CA LEU A 498 -16.74 10.08 23.78
C LEU A 498 -15.83 9.10 24.51
N PRO A 499 -14.52 9.13 24.27
CA PRO A 499 -13.58 8.35 25.06
C PRO A 499 -13.68 8.65 26.53
N ASP A 500 -13.61 7.60 27.35
CA ASP A 500 -13.55 7.74 28.81
C ASP A 500 -12.13 8.06 29.26
N HIS A 501 -11.12 7.64 28.46
CA HIS A 501 -9.71 7.85 28.75
C HIS A 501 -8.99 8.49 27.55
N TYR A 502 -8.09 9.42 27.84
CA TYR A 502 -7.21 10.09 26.89
C TYR A 502 -5.77 9.98 27.40
N LEU A 503 -4.98 9.14 26.76
CA LEU A 503 -3.58 8.86 27.09
C LEU A 503 -2.68 9.66 26.16
N ILE A 504 -1.93 10.61 26.70
CA ILE A 504 -0.94 11.37 25.93
C ILE A 504 0.34 10.54 25.91
N VAL A 505 0.81 10.21 24.70
CA VAL A 505 1.96 9.32 24.46
C VAL A 505 2.96 9.94 23.50
N ASP A 506 4.23 9.54 23.59
CA ASP A 506 5.27 10.03 22.70
C ASP A 506 5.13 9.49 21.26
N ALA A 507 4.64 8.26 21.11
CA ALA A 507 4.44 7.60 19.84
C ALA A 507 3.33 6.54 19.90
N ILE A 508 2.65 6.34 18.77
CA ILE A 508 1.67 5.27 18.57
C ILE A 508 2.36 4.12 17.81
N PRO A 509 2.24 2.86 18.27
CA PRO A 509 2.84 1.71 17.59
C PRO A 509 2.28 1.56 16.18
N LYS A 510 3.16 1.26 15.22
CA LYS A 510 2.82 1.09 13.80
C LYS A 510 3.18 -0.30 13.30
N THR A 511 2.41 -0.77 12.31
CA THR A 511 2.73 -2.00 11.57
C THR A 511 3.91 -1.76 10.61
N GLY A 512 4.48 -2.84 10.08
CA GLY A 512 5.56 -2.77 9.10
C GLY A 512 5.24 -2.02 7.79
N VAL A 513 3.98 -1.63 7.55
CA VAL A 513 3.56 -0.80 6.40
C VAL A 513 3.16 0.62 6.83
N GLY A 514 3.44 1.01 8.08
CA GLY A 514 3.18 2.35 8.59
C GLY A 514 1.75 2.61 9.08
N LYS A 515 0.89 1.58 9.14
CA LYS A 515 -0.47 1.68 9.71
C LYS A 515 -0.42 1.61 11.23
N ILE A 516 -1.35 2.26 11.92
CA ILE A 516 -1.52 2.13 13.38
C ILE A 516 -1.73 0.66 13.76
N ASN A 517 -0.98 0.19 14.74
CA ASN A 517 -1.09 -1.17 15.27
C ASN A 517 -2.05 -1.20 16.47
N LYS A 518 -3.37 -1.14 16.20
CA LYS A 518 -4.40 -1.17 17.25
C LYS A 518 -4.38 -2.45 18.09
N ARG A 519 -3.87 -3.55 17.55
CA ARG A 519 -3.71 -4.78 18.32
C ARG A 519 -2.75 -4.59 19.50
N ALA A 520 -1.57 -4.03 19.23
CA ALA A 520 -0.61 -3.75 20.29
C ALA A 520 -1.18 -2.81 21.36
N LEU A 521 -1.95 -1.79 20.93
CA LEU A 521 -2.63 -0.89 21.87
C LEU A 521 -3.69 -1.60 22.72
N ARG A 522 -4.51 -2.49 22.13
CA ARG A 522 -5.50 -3.28 22.89
C ARG A 522 -4.86 -4.25 23.89
N GLU A 523 -3.73 -4.84 23.54
CA GLU A 523 -2.98 -5.73 24.44
C GLU A 523 -2.37 -4.98 25.62
N GLN A 524 -2.15 -3.67 25.51
CA GLN A 524 -1.52 -2.81 26.51
C GLN A 524 -2.51 -1.92 27.28
N VAL A 525 -3.72 -1.68 26.75
CA VAL A 525 -4.64 -0.66 27.26
C VAL A 525 -4.94 -0.77 28.75
N GLU A 526 -5.16 -1.97 29.27
CA GLU A 526 -5.42 -2.15 30.72
C GLU A 526 -4.22 -1.79 31.59
N GLN A 527 -3.00 -2.08 31.12
CA GLN A 527 -1.78 -1.74 31.84
C GLN A 527 -1.55 -0.23 31.80
N ASP A 528 -1.75 0.40 30.64
CA ASP A 528 -1.56 1.84 30.46
C ASP A 528 -2.58 2.64 31.32
N LEU A 529 -3.83 2.16 31.40
CA LEU A 529 -4.84 2.77 32.24
C LEU A 529 -4.48 2.68 33.73
N ARG A 530 -3.91 1.56 34.22
CA ARG A 530 -3.43 1.41 35.58
C ARG A 530 -2.26 2.32 35.93
N GLN A 531 -1.41 2.64 34.93
CA GLN A 531 -0.24 3.53 35.10
C GLN A 531 -0.63 5.02 35.10
N SER A 532 -1.77 5.35 34.46
CA SER A 532 -2.26 6.72 34.30
C SER A 532 -3.27 7.13 35.41
N ALA A 533 -3.75 6.18 36.19
CA ALA A 533 -4.64 6.39 37.35
C ALA A 533 -3.85 6.70 38.63
#